data_44a7992329084a2d5c7a291a7a47fc6e
#
_entry.id   44a7992329084a2d5c7a291a7a47fc6e
#
_cell.length_a   1.000
_cell.length_b   1.000
_cell.length_c   1.000
_cell.angle_alpha   90.00
_cell.angle_beta   90.00
_cell.angle_gamma   90.00
#
_symmetry.space_group_name_H-M   'P 1'
#
loop_
_entity.id
_entity.type
_entity.pdbx_description
1 polymer ?
#
loop_
_entity_poly.entity_id
_entity_poly.type
_entity_poly.pdbx_seq_one_letter_code
_entity_poly.pdbx_strand_id
1 'polypeptide(L)'
;MPITNEKPSDQKRIVASLLSECRVPTPGEAAMLMRRKVVLGAVACSALSPALVACSSGANEQDVARALRRPLAGDGDRALLMRELVRYATLAPSSHNTQCWTFRLQDQAIVIAPDLSRRCQVVDPDDHHLYVSLGCAIENLVHAALSVGLQAEVHFDPAGLGDITVDLKTTRASVTPLFQAITERQCTRSDYDGKPISNEELRLLLRAGTGNGVRLMLLTERAAIEKVLEYVVAANTAQMADTAFVAELKTWIRFSAAEAERTGDGLLSGSTGYPGMPHWLGSLLMGLFYKASSENERYARQIRNSSGIAVFVSEANDKAHWIEAGRCYERFALQATALGLRNAHLNQPIEVGAIRPHFASAFDLGNQRPDLVVRFGRGPAMPLSMRRPVQAVLV
;
A
#
# COMPACT_ATOMS: atom_id res chain seq x y z
N MET A 1 -23.75 25.11 -4.55
CA MET A 1 -24.59 24.33 -5.48
C MET A 1 -25.12 23.14 -4.71
N PRO A 2 -26.39 22.76 -4.75
CA PRO A 2 -26.97 21.76 -3.91
C PRO A 2 -26.49 20.37 -4.34
N ILE A 3 -26.08 19.56 -3.37
CA ILE A 3 -25.75 18.14 -3.49
C ILE A 3 -27.04 17.43 -3.89
N THR A 4 -27.09 16.86 -5.07
CA THR A 4 -28.23 16.05 -5.53
C THR A 4 -28.28 14.77 -4.71
N ASN A 5 -29.32 14.64 -3.90
CA ASN A 5 -29.69 13.42 -3.18
C ASN A 5 -30.13 12.35 -4.20
N GLU A 6 -29.21 11.56 -4.70
CA GLU A 6 -29.53 10.36 -5.48
C GLU A 6 -30.19 9.32 -4.57
N LYS A 7 -31.31 8.76 -5.03
CA LYS A 7 -32.07 7.77 -4.26
C LYS A 7 -31.27 6.47 -4.12
N PRO A 8 -31.34 5.78 -2.97
CA PRO A 8 -30.61 4.51 -2.71
C PRO A 8 -30.90 3.41 -3.75
N SER A 9 -32.01 3.50 -4.49
CA SER A 9 -32.38 2.58 -5.57
C SER A 9 -31.49 2.74 -6.81
N ASP A 10 -31.01 3.96 -7.09
CA ASP A 10 -30.24 4.24 -8.31
C ASP A 10 -28.76 3.83 -8.11
N GLN A 11 -28.22 4.02 -6.91
CA GLN A 11 -26.90 3.50 -6.54
C GLN A 11 -26.83 1.98 -6.63
N LYS A 12 -27.86 1.25 -6.16
CA LYS A 12 -27.92 -0.21 -6.31
C LYS A 12 -27.95 -0.65 -7.77
N ARG A 13 -28.64 0.08 -8.65
CA ARG A 13 -28.67 -0.19 -10.09
C ARG A 13 -27.33 0.07 -10.76
N ILE A 14 -26.63 1.13 -10.41
CA ILE A 14 -25.30 1.45 -10.94
C ILE A 14 -24.28 0.37 -10.56
N VAL A 15 -24.27 -0.06 -9.29
CA VAL A 15 -23.37 -1.15 -8.83
C VAL A 15 -23.73 -2.50 -9.46
N ALA A 16 -25.01 -2.82 -9.57
CA ALA A 16 -25.46 -4.05 -10.25
C ALA A 16 -25.12 -4.01 -11.75
N SER A 17 -25.22 -2.86 -12.42
CA SER A 17 -24.78 -2.63 -13.80
C SER A 17 -23.26 -2.79 -13.94
N LEU A 18 -22.47 -2.17 -13.06
CA LEU A 18 -21.01 -2.27 -13.06
C LEU A 18 -20.55 -3.71 -12.80
N LEU A 19 -21.20 -4.43 -11.89
CA LEU A 19 -20.91 -5.86 -11.62
C LEU A 19 -21.35 -6.77 -12.78
N SER A 20 -22.43 -6.43 -13.51
CA SER A 20 -22.92 -7.21 -14.66
C SER A 20 -22.13 -6.96 -15.94
N GLU A 21 -21.60 -5.74 -16.14
CA GLU A 21 -20.77 -5.38 -17.30
C GLU A 21 -19.31 -5.81 -17.16
N CYS A 22 -18.81 -5.99 -15.94
CA CYS A 22 -17.45 -6.43 -15.65
C CYS A 22 -17.34 -7.96 -15.55
N ARG A 23 -17.77 -8.69 -16.58
CA ARG A 23 -17.56 -10.13 -16.65
C ARG A 23 -16.07 -10.43 -16.80
N VAL A 24 -15.46 -10.90 -15.72
CA VAL A 24 -14.06 -11.34 -15.73
C VAL A 24 -14.00 -12.64 -16.56
N PRO A 25 -13.22 -12.69 -17.65
CA PRO A 25 -13.14 -13.90 -18.48
C PRO A 25 -12.58 -15.07 -17.67
N THR A 26 -13.15 -16.24 -17.87
CA THR A 26 -12.62 -17.48 -17.31
C THR A 26 -11.23 -17.80 -17.87
N PRO A 27 -10.41 -18.62 -17.20
CA PRO A 27 -9.08 -18.98 -17.68
C PRO A 27 -9.04 -19.54 -19.13
N GLY A 28 -10.12 -20.19 -19.56
CA GLY A 28 -10.25 -20.69 -20.94
C GLY A 28 -10.51 -19.58 -21.97
N GLU A 29 -11.32 -18.59 -21.62
CA GLU A 29 -11.64 -17.45 -22.51
C GLU A 29 -10.43 -16.50 -22.63
N ALA A 30 -9.65 -16.31 -21.54
CA ALA A 30 -8.42 -15.53 -21.57
C ALA A 30 -7.34 -16.15 -22.49
N ALA A 31 -7.22 -17.47 -22.50
CA ALA A 31 -6.28 -18.19 -23.39
C ALA A 31 -6.68 -18.06 -24.87
N MET A 32 -7.97 -18.01 -25.18
CA MET A 32 -8.47 -17.85 -26.55
C MET A 32 -8.29 -16.42 -27.07
N LEU A 33 -8.44 -15.41 -26.22
CA LEU A 33 -8.19 -13.99 -26.55
C LEU A 33 -6.69 -13.70 -26.75
N MET A 34 -5.79 -14.32 -25.98
CA MET A 34 -4.35 -14.20 -26.18
C MET A 34 -3.88 -14.76 -27.53
N ARG A 35 -4.43 -15.88 -28.00
CA ARG A 35 -4.07 -16.46 -29.32
C ARG A 35 -4.46 -15.55 -30.50
N ARG A 36 -5.52 -14.75 -30.38
CA ARG A 36 -5.93 -13.80 -31.44
C ARG A 36 -5.08 -12.54 -31.50
N LYS A 37 -4.50 -12.07 -30.39
CA LYS A 37 -3.67 -10.85 -30.35
C LYS A 37 -2.22 -11.07 -30.81
N VAL A 38 -1.70 -12.30 -30.75
CA VAL A 38 -0.31 -12.63 -31.17
C VAL A 38 -0.14 -12.62 -32.68
N VAL A 39 -1.21 -12.80 -33.46
CA VAL A 39 -1.11 -12.90 -34.95
C VAL A 39 -1.11 -11.52 -35.64
N LEU A 40 -1.50 -10.44 -34.95
CA LEU A 40 -1.58 -9.09 -35.54
C LEU A 40 -0.46 -8.12 -35.13
N GLY A 41 0.45 -8.54 -34.22
CA GLY A 41 1.52 -7.70 -33.67
C GLY A 41 2.91 -7.87 -34.31
N ALA A 42 3.09 -8.75 -35.29
CA ALA A 42 4.42 -9.19 -35.73
C ALA A 42 5.00 -8.46 -36.97
N VAL A 43 4.38 -7.38 -37.47
CA VAL A 43 4.82 -6.79 -38.76
C VAL A 43 5.29 -5.33 -38.68
N ALA A 44 5.38 -4.69 -37.50
CA ALA A 44 5.71 -3.26 -37.42
C ALA A 44 6.83 -2.86 -36.44
N CYS A 45 7.86 -3.68 -36.23
CA CYS A 45 9.02 -3.29 -35.42
C CYS A 45 10.37 -3.74 -35.98
N SER A 46 10.68 -3.36 -37.19
CA SER A 46 12.03 -3.63 -37.77
C SER A 46 12.59 -2.38 -38.45
N ALA A 47 12.67 -1.25 -37.79
CA ALA A 47 13.54 -0.14 -38.20
C ALA A 47 13.54 1.00 -37.18
N LEU A 48 14.07 0.78 -35.97
CA LEU A 48 14.56 1.86 -35.14
C LEU A 48 15.82 1.36 -34.43
N SER A 49 16.93 1.87 -34.89
CA SER A 49 18.29 1.57 -34.42
C SER A 49 18.44 1.77 -32.92
N PRO A 50 19.29 0.97 -32.25
CA PRO A 50 19.53 1.04 -30.81
C PRO A 50 20.50 2.19 -30.46
N ALA A 51 20.00 3.42 -30.46
CA ALA A 51 20.78 4.60 -30.04
C ALA A 51 20.17 5.34 -28.84
N LEU A 52 19.26 4.75 -28.11
CA LEU A 52 18.72 5.26 -26.85
C LEU A 52 18.89 4.22 -25.73
N VAL A 53 20.09 3.64 -25.61
CA VAL A 53 20.56 3.15 -24.32
C VAL A 53 20.98 4.40 -23.55
N ALA A 54 19.99 5.12 -23.03
CA ALA A 54 20.23 6.09 -21.97
C ALA A 54 20.88 5.31 -20.82
N CYS A 55 22.11 5.67 -20.48
CA CYS A 55 22.82 5.18 -19.32
C CYS A 55 21.87 5.25 -18.13
N SER A 56 21.38 4.10 -17.67
CA SER A 56 20.48 4.01 -16.56
C SER A 56 21.25 4.32 -15.29
N SER A 57 20.89 5.40 -14.62
CA SER A 57 21.24 5.66 -13.22
C SER A 57 20.59 4.67 -12.24
N GLY A 58 20.07 3.56 -12.72
CA GLY A 58 19.31 2.58 -11.93
C GLY A 58 20.12 1.87 -10.84
N ALA A 59 21.43 1.75 -10.97
CA ALA A 59 22.30 1.23 -9.92
C ALA A 59 22.36 2.19 -8.73
N ASN A 60 22.43 3.48 -8.98
CA ASN A 60 22.54 4.51 -7.94
C ASN A 60 21.25 4.65 -7.11
N GLU A 61 20.06 4.54 -7.73
CA GLU A 61 18.77 4.62 -7.06
C GLU A 61 18.57 3.50 -6.04
N GLN A 62 18.84 2.25 -6.43
CA GLN A 62 18.69 1.12 -5.52
C GLN A 62 19.72 1.18 -4.38
N ASP A 63 20.91 1.74 -4.61
CA ASP A 63 21.91 1.96 -3.57
C ASP A 63 21.47 3.04 -2.58
N VAL A 64 20.87 4.15 -3.05
CA VAL A 64 20.29 5.17 -2.18
C VAL A 64 19.11 4.57 -1.37
N ALA A 65 18.23 3.83 -2.00
CA ALA A 65 17.11 3.17 -1.32
C ALA A 65 17.58 2.15 -0.26
N ARG A 66 18.68 1.43 -0.51
CA ARG A 66 19.35 0.54 0.47
C ARG A 66 20.02 1.32 1.60
N ALA A 67 20.69 2.43 1.30
CA ALA A 67 21.33 3.27 2.31
C ALA A 67 20.31 3.83 3.33
N LEU A 68 19.08 4.12 2.91
CA LEU A 68 17.98 4.50 3.81
C LEU A 68 17.56 3.35 4.73
N ARG A 69 17.84 2.12 4.36
CA ARG A 69 17.50 0.88 5.09
C ARG A 69 18.70 0.27 5.85
N ARG A 70 19.77 1.05 6.03
CA ARG A 70 20.93 0.61 6.80
C ARG A 70 20.54 0.20 8.24
N PRO A 71 21.35 -0.63 8.91
CA PRO A 71 21.12 -0.98 10.31
C PRO A 71 20.95 0.25 11.20
N LEU A 72 20.21 0.09 12.29
CA LEU A 72 19.99 1.14 13.27
C LEU A 72 21.30 1.40 14.03
N ALA A 73 21.77 2.64 14.02
CA ALA A 73 22.93 3.07 14.80
C ALA A 73 22.48 3.47 16.21
N GLY A 74 23.10 2.87 17.24
CA GLY A 74 22.71 3.06 18.64
C GLY A 74 23.81 3.74 19.52
N ASP A 75 24.74 4.49 18.94
CA ASP A 75 25.99 4.88 19.58
C ASP A 75 25.86 6.11 20.52
N GLY A 76 25.16 5.95 21.64
CA GLY A 76 25.31 6.82 22.81
C GLY A 76 24.72 8.24 22.75
N ASP A 77 24.56 8.85 21.58
CA ASP A 77 23.91 10.14 21.41
C ASP A 77 22.39 10.00 21.31
N ARG A 78 21.68 10.51 22.30
CA ARG A 78 20.21 10.49 22.38
C ARG A 78 19.56 11.17 21.17
N ALA A 79 20.07 12.31 20.75
CA ALA A 79 19.50 13.06 19.62
C ALA A 79 19.67 12.28 18.30
N LEU A 80 20.83 11.64 18.10
CA LEU A 80 21.07 10.77 16.96
C LEU A 80 20.15 9.55 17.00
N LEU A 81 20.01 8.90 18.15
CA LEU A 81 19.11 7.76 18.34
C LEU A 81 17.67 8.12 17.98
N MET A 82 17.14 9.25 18.46
CA MET A 82 15.78 9.70 18.14
C MET A 82 15.58 9.89 16.64
N ARG A 83 16.56 10.46 15.93
CA ARG A 83 16.54 10.60 14.47
C ARG A 83 16.57 9.23 13.74
N GLU A 84 17.33 8.28 14.25
CA GLU A 84 17.36 6.93 13.70
C GLU A 84 16.03 6.19 13.92
N LEU A 85 15.37 6.37 15.06
CA LEU A 85 14.03 5.85 15.29
C LEU A 85 13.02 6.44 14.29
N VAL A 86 13.07 7.75 14.03
CA VAL A 86 12.25 8.39 12.98
C VAL A 86 12.58 7.81 11.61
N ARG A 87 13.85 7.59 11.28
CA ARG A 87 14.24 6.95 10.00
C ARG A 87 13.56 5.58 9.85
N TYR A 88 13.55 4.75 10.89
CA TYR A 88 12.86 3.46 10.86
C TYR A 88 11.33 3.62 10.72
N ALA A 89 10.73 4.58 11.41
CA ALA A 89 9.33 4.90 11.27
C ALA A 89 8.97 5.27 9.81
N THR A 90 9.81 6.07 9.13
CA THR A 90 9.57 6.48 7.74
C THR A 90 9.70 5.35 6.72
N LEU A 91 10.24 4.17 7.08
CA LEU A 91 10.24 2.99 6.20
C LEU A 91 8.85 2.39 6.03
N ALA A 92 7.88 2.77 6.84
CA ALA A 92 6.49 2.35 6.75
C ALA A 92 5.88 2.64 5.36
N PRO A 93 4.83 1.90 4.95
CA PRO A 93 4.04 2.24 3.78
C PRO A 93 3.16 3.47 4.04
N SER A 94 2.80 4.16 2.96
CA SER A 94 1.78 5.19 2.97
C SER A 94 1.03 5.19 1.64
N SER A 95 -0.18 5.76 1.63
CA SER A 95 -0.97 5.91 0.41
C SER A 95 -0.12 6.59 -0.67
N HIS A 96 -0.03 6.01 -1.87
CA HIS A 96 0.81 6.47 -2.99
C HIS A 96 2.29 6.81 -2.61
N ASN A 97 2.81 6.28 -1.47
CA ASN A 97 4.12 6.63 -0.91
C ASN A 97 4.27 8.14 -0.68
N THR A 98 3.17 8.81 -0.30
CA THR A 98 3.16 10.25 -0.02
C THR A 98 3.96 10.61 1.21
N GLN A 99 4.10 9.66 2.17
CA GLN A 99 4.76 9.88 3.45
C GLN A 99 4.16 11.09 4.18
N CYS A 100 2.84 10.97 4.43
CA CYS A 100 1.93 12.00 4.94
C CYS A 100 2.07 12.22 6.46
N TRP A 101 3.28 12.28 6.95
CA TRP A 101 3.64 12.46 8.35
C TRP A 101 4.70 13.52 8.55
N THR A 102 4.65 14.16 9.72
CA THR A 102 5.74 14.94 10.32
C THR A 102 6.07 14.39 11.70
N PHE A 103 7.28 14.64 12.16
CA PHE A 103 7.77 14.18 13.46
C PHE A 103 8.35 15.35 14.25
N ARG A 104 7.98 15.43 15.53
CA ARG A 104 8.57 16.38 16.48
C ARG A 104 9.27 15.59 17.58
N LEU A 105 10.56 15.84 17.76
CA LEU A 105 11.37 15.19 18.79
C LEU A 105 11.21 15.92 20.11
N GLN A 106 11.03 15.17 21.18
CA GLN A 106 11.03 15.63 22.58
C GLN A 106 12.03 14.77 23.37
N ASP A 107 12.39 15.18 24.58
CA ASP A 107 13.42 14.48 25.36
C ASP A 107 13.18 12.98 25.53
N GLN A 108 11.92 12.58 25.79
CA GLN A 108 11.53 11.19 26.03
C GLN A 108 10.35 10.75 25.17
N ALA A 109 10.00 11.51 24.13
CA ALA A 109 8.90 11.18 23.25
C ALA A 109 9.15 11.59 21.82
N ILE A 110 8.45 10.94 20.89
CA ILE A 110 8.35 11.35 19.49
C ILE A 110 6.87 11.61 19.21
N VAL A 111 6.54 12.81 18.76
CA VAL A 111 5.18 13.15 18.34
C VAL A 111 5.09 13.00 16.82
N ILE A 112 4.10 12.26 16.38
CA ILE A 112 3.78 12.03 14.96
C ILE A 112 2.50 12.77 14.64
N ALA A 113 2.53 13.63 13.64
CA ALA A 113 1.38 14.40 13.20
C ALA A 113 1.09 14.20 11.71
N PRO A 114 -0.18 14.31 11.27
CA PRO A 114 -0.54 14.23 9.85
C PRO A 114 -0.02 15.45 9.08
N ASP A 115 0.63 15.20 7.95
CA ASP A 115 1.01 16.23 6.98
C ASP A 115 -0.09 16.35 5.91
N LEU A 116 -1.06 17.24 6.13
CA LEU A 116 -2.18 17.44 5.22
C LEU A 116 -1.78 18.00 3.85
N SER A 117 -0.58 18.56 3.71
CA SER A 117 -0.08 18.98 2.40
C SER A 117 0.22 17.80 1.46
N ARG A 118 0.25 16.59 2.04
CA ARG A 118 0.59 15.33 1.35
C ARG A 118 -0.57 14.32 1.33
N ARG A 119 -1.77 14.80 1.56
CA ARG A 119 -2.99 13.98 1.51
C ARG A 119 -3.39 13.69 0.05
N CYS A 120 -4.12 12.61 -0.15
CA CYS A 120 -4.72 12.23 -1.43
C CYS A 120 -6.22 12.51 -1.36
N GLN A 121 -6.64 13.73 -1.67
CA GLN A 121 -8.01 14.20 -1.42
C GLN A 121 -9.09 13.50 -2.26
N VAL A 122 -8.73 12.97 -3.42
CA VAL A 122 -9.70 12.32 -4.32
C VAL A 122 -9.87 10.85 -3.94
N VAL A 123 -8.79 10.13 -3.74
CA VAL A 123 -8.85 8.70 -3.39
C VAL A 123 -9.15 8.47 -1.90
N ASP A 124 -8.80 9.41 -1.04
CA ASP A 124 -8.92 9.34 0.43
C ASP A 124 -9.54 10.63 1.02
N PRO A 125 -10.81 10.95 0.68
CA PRO A 125 -11.42 12.24 1.03
C PRO A 125 -11.66 12.42 2.53
N ASP A 126 -11.77 11.35 3.29
CA ASP A 126 -11.94 11.33 4.75
C ASP A 126 -10.60 11.19 5.51
N ASP A 127 -9.44 11.18 4.81
CA ASP A 127 -8.10 10.97 5.35
C ASP A 127 -7.91 9.61 6.07
N HIS A 128 -8.77 8.63 5.80
CA HIS A 128 -8.71 7.31 6.39
C HIS A 128 -7.35 6.63 6.19
N HIS A 129 -6.89 6.53 4.95
CA HIS A 129 -5.60 5.91 4.62
C HIS A 129 -4.41 6.76 5.10
N LEU A 130 -4.60 8.08 5.26
CA LEU A 130 -3.62 8.94 5.89
C LEU A 130 -3.37 8.48 7.33
N TYR A 131 -4.43 8.33 8.17
CA TYR A 131 -4.28 7.86 9.54
C TYR A 131 -3.82 6.40 9.63
N VAL A 132 -4.23 5.53 8.72
CA VAL A 132 -3.68 4.18 8.56
C VAL A 132 -2.17 4.25 8.34
N SER A 133 -1.70 5.17 7.50
CA SER A 133 -0.26 5.36 7.23
C SER A 133 0.52 5.79 8.49
N LEU A 134 -0.06 6.68 9.32
CA LEU A 134 0.52 7.05 10.61
C LEU A 134 0.63 5.82 11.53
N GLY A 135 -0.41 4.97 11.57
CA GLY A 135 -0.39 3.71 12.32
C GLY A 135 0.75 2.78 11.91
N CYS A 136 1.01 2.66 10.61
CA CYS A 136 2.15 1.90 10.10
C CYS A 136 3.51 2.48 10.58
N ALA A 137 3.66 3.81 10.55
CA ALA A 137 4.88 4.46 11.00
C ALA A 137 5.12 4.29 12.52
N ILE A 138 4.04 4.36 13.31
CA ILE A 138 4.08 4.09 14.76
C ILE A 138 4.58 2.67 15.02
N GLU A 139 4.07 1.67 14.32
CA GLU A 139 4.43 0.28 14.58
C GLU A 139 5.89 0.01 14.27
N ASN A 140 6.43 0.56 13.19
CA ASN A 140 7.86 0.52 12.92
C ASN A 140 8.68 1.19 14.04
N LEU A 141 8.22 2.36 14.53
CA LEU A 141 8.87 3.06 15.65
C LEU A 141 8.89 2.21 16.92
N VAL A 142 7.78 1.56 17.26
CA VAL A 142 7.65 0.67 18.45
C VAL A 142 8.67 -0.46 18.39
N HIS A 143 8.78 -1.15 17.25
CA HIS A 143 9.74 -2.25 17.08
C HIS A 143 11.20 -1.76 17.08
N ALA A 144 11.47 -0.61 16.44
CA ALA A 144 12.80 -0.01 16.42
C ALA A 144 13.23 0.45 17.83
N ALA A 145 12.34 1.10 18.58
CA ALA A 145 12.60 1.50 19.96
C ALA A 145 12.91 0.31 20.87
N LEU A 146 12.12 -0.76 20.79
CA LEU A 146 12.35 -1.97 21.59
C LEU A 146 13.71 -2.61 21.30
N SER A 147 14.16 -2.57 20.05
CA SER A 147 15.46 -3.16 19.67
C SER A 147 16.67 -2.50 20.33
N VAL A 148 16.50 -1.25 20.76
CA VAL A 148 17.54 -0.45 21.46
C VAL A 148 17.24 -0.24 22.96
N GLY A 149 16.30 -1.00 23.52
CA GLY A 149 16.00 -0.94 24.95
C GLY A 149 15.10 0.22 25.36
N LEU A 150 14.20 0.63 24.47
CA LEU A 150 13.18 1.61 24.75
C LEU A 150 11.78 1.00 24.55
N GLN A 151 10.96 1.00 25.61
CA GLN A 151 9.56 0.63 25.54
C GLN A 151 8.75 1.84 25.08
N ALA A 152 8.02 1.68 23.99
CA ALA A 152 7.15 2.70 23.44
C ALA A 152 5.73 2.57 24.01
N GLU A 153 5.18 3.68 24.51
CA GLU A 153 3.76 3.81 24.90
C GLU A 153 3.09 4.82 23.96
N VAL A 154 2.02 4.41 23.30
CA VAL A 154 1.38 5.19 22.23
C VAL A 154 0.12 5.85 22.77
N HIS A 155 0.02 7.16 22.65
CA HIS A 155 -1.11 7.98 23.08
C HIS A 155 -1.64 8.78 21.89
N PHE A 156 -2.90 8.55 21.52
CA PHE A 156 -3.58 9.30 20.48
C PHE A 156 -4.40 10.43 21.11
N ASP A 157 -4.17 11.67 20.67
CA ASP A 157 -5.01 12.81 21.02
C ASP A 157 -6.00 13.07 19.88
N PRO A 158 -7.32 12.84 20.09
CA PRO A 158 -8.33 13.08 19.07
C PRO A 158 -8.57 14.57 18.78
N ALA A 159 -8.04 15.48 19.62
CA ALA A 159 -8.19 16.92 19.42
C ALA A 159 -7.41 17.42 18.19
N GLY A 160 -7.87 18.48 17.59
CA GLY A 160 -7.24 19.11 16.44
C GLY A 160 -7.09 18.14 15.25
N LEU A 161 -5.88 18.00 14.75
CA LEU A 161 -5.57 17.09 13.65
C LEU A 161 -5.41 15.63 14.11
N GLY A 162 -5.27 15.38 15.41
CA GLY A 162 -5.06 14.04 15.95
C GLY A 162 -3.58 13.66 15.97
N ASP A 163 -2.80 14.35 16.78
CA ASP A 163 -1.39 14.05 17.03
C ASP A 163 -1.26 12.74 17.83
N ILE A 164 -0.17 12.02 17.58
CA ILE A 164 0.13 10.78 18.29
C ILE A 164 1.46 10.93 18.99
N THR A 165 1.44 10.84 20.32
CA THR A 165 2.65 10.87 21.15
C THR A 165 3.10 9.44 21.43
N VAL A 166 4.38 9.18 21.18
CA VAL A 166 5.04 7.90 21.49
C VAL A 166 6.07 8.17 22.59
N ASP A 167 5.69 7.87 23.83
CA ASP A 167 6.59 7.97 24.99
C ASP A 167 7.57 6.80 25.00
N LEU A 168 8.85 7.10 25.29
CA LEU A 168 9.96 6.17 25.23
C LEU A 168 10.59 5.98 26.62
N LYS A 169 10.29 4.85 27.27
CA LYS A 169 10.79 4.47 28.59
C LYS A 169 11.89 3.43 28.48
N THR A 170 12.92 3.57 29.28
CA THR A 170 14.02 2.58 29.30
C THR A 170 13.50 1.19 29.69
N THR A 171 13.93 0.16 28.92
CA THR A 171 13.63 -1.24 29.15
C THR A 171 14.80 -2.12 28.69
N ARG A 172 14.65 -3.42 28.79
CA ARG A 172 15.61 -4.36 28.22
C ARG A 172 15.46 -4.41 26.69
N ALA A 173 16.57 -4.25 25.97
CA ALA A 173 16.60 -4.36 24.52
C ALA A 173 16.15 -5.77 24.04
N SER A 174 15.33 -5.80 22.98
CA SER A 174 14.85 -7.04 22.38
C SER A 174 14.76 -6.89 20.86
N VAL A 175 15.61 -7.63 20.15
CA VAL A 175 15.60 -7.69 18.69
C VAL A 175 14.65 -8.81 18.24
N THR A 176 13.54 -8.43 17.63
CA THR A 176 12.51 -9.36 17.18
C THR A 176 12.60 -9.63 15.67
N PRO A 177 12.04 -10.75 15.15
CA PRO A 177 11.93 -10.97 13.71
C PRO A 177 11.17 -9.85 12.98
N LEU A 178 10.19 -9.20 13.64
CA LEU A 178 9.44 -8.07 13.06
C LEU A 178 10.35 -6.85 12.89
N PHE A 179 11.18 -6.53 13.88
CA PHE A 179 12.17 -5.46 13.75
C PHE A 179 13.13 -5.70 12.57
N GLN A 180 13.66 -6.93 12.46
CA GLN A 180 14.57 -7.29 11.37
C GLN A 180 13.90 -7.17 10.00
N ALA A 181 12.60 -7.40 9.92
CA ALA A 181 11.82 -7.32 8.69
C ALA A 181 11.57 -5.88 8.19
N ILE A 182 11.72 -4.84 9.04
CA ILE A 182 11.41 -3.44 8.67
C ILE A 182 12.18 -3.00 7.43
N THR A 183 13.46 -3.33 7.35
CA THR A 183 14.33 -2.92 6.23
C THR A 183 14.04 -3.65 4.93
N GLU A 184 13.42 -4.85 5.00
CA GLU A 184 13.13 -5.72 3.86
C GLU A 184 11.67 -5.65 3.39
N ARG A 185 10.78 -5.08 4.22
CA ARG A 185 9.34 -4.99 3.89
C ARG A 185 9.08 -4.15 2.65
N GLN A 186 8.31 -4.72 1.75
CA GLN A 186 7.88 -4.08 0.50
C GLN A 186 6.38 -4.28 0.26
N CYS A 187 5.73 -3.34 -0.42
CA CYS A 187 4.49 -3.59 -1.14
C CYS A 187 4.88 -4.16 -2.52
N THR A 188 4.72 -5.46 -2.71
CA THR A 188 5.29 -6.19 -3.85
C THR A 188 4.21 -6.52 -4.87
N ARG A 189 4.19 -5.82 -6.00
CA ARG A 189 3.18 -5.94 -7.06
C ARG A 189 3.54 -6.92 -8.17
N SER A 190 4.54 -7.79 -7.95
CA SER A 190 4.86 -8.92 -8.84
C SER A 190 3.78 -10.01 -8.78
N ASP A 191 3.78 -10.92 -9.75
CA ASP A 191 3.00 -12.15 -9.66
C ASP A 191 3.58 -13.05 -8.55
N TYR A 192 2.70 -13.74 -7.81
CA TYR A 192 3.10 -14.73 -6.81
C TYR A 192 2.97 -16.14 -7.38
N ASP A 193 3.44 -17.15 -6.64
CA ASP A 193 3.47 -18.54 -7.10
C ASP A 193 2.13 -19.29 -6.99
N GLY A 194 1.12 -18.66 -6.39
CA GLY A 194 -0.23 -19.21 -6.22
C GLY A 194 -0.34 -20.40 -5.26
N LYS A 195 0.76 -20.78 -4.60
CA LYS A 195 0.76 -21.92 -3.69
C LYS A 195 0.15 -21.55 -2.34
N PRO A 196 -0.56 -22.48 -1.70
CA PRO A 196 -1.04 -22.26 -0.34
C PRO A 196 0.14 -22.12 0.63
N ILE A 197 -0.07 -21.36 1.69
CA ILE A 197 0.84 -21.29 2.83
C ILE A 197 0.34 -22.20 3.96
N SER A 198 1.22 -22.55 4.89
CA SER A 198 0.88 -23.48 5.97
C SER A 198 -0.10 -22.87 6.97
N ASN A 199 -0.86 -23.72 7.67
CA ASN A 199 -1.75 -23.28 8.76
C ASN A 199 -0.99 -22.57 9.89
N GLU A 200 0.29 -22.91 10.12
CA GLU A 200 1.12 -22.23 11.10
C GLU A 200 1.43 -20.79 10.66
N GLU A 201 1.81 -20.60 9.40
CA GLU A 201 2.05 -19.27 8.85
C GLU A 201 0.76 -18.41 8.88
N LEU A 202 -0.40 -19.00 8.53
CA LEU A 202 -1.70 -18.32 8.65
C LEU A 202 -2.00 -17.88 10.08
N ARG A 203 -1.71 -18.74 11.08
CA ARG A 203 -1.89 -18.38 12.51
C ARG A 203 -0.97 -17.26 12.94
N LEU A 204 0.29 -17.25 12.49
CA LEU A 204 1.24 -16.17 12.79
C LEU A 204 0.78 -14.85 12.16
N LEU A 205 0.32 -14.87 10.90
CA LEU A 205 -0.23 -13.69 10.22
C LEU A 205 -1.48 -13.15 10.91
N LEU A 206 -2.42 -14.04 11.28
CA LEU A 206 -3.65 -13.67 11.98
C LEU A 206 -3.36 -13.00 13.32
N ARG A 207 -2.44 -13.59 14.10
CA ARG A 207 -2.02 -13.03 15.39
C ARG A 207 -1.36 -11.65 15.23
N ALA A 208 -0.47 -11.51 14.24
CA ALA A 208 0.22 -10.24 14.00
C ALA A 208 -0.73 -9.13 13.53
N GLY A 209 -1.71 -9.48 12.67
CA GLY A 209 -2.63 -8.53 12.07
C GLY A 209 -3.91 -8.23 12.87
N THR A 210 -4.04 -8.74 14.10
CA THR A 210 -5.19 -8.47 14.97
C THR A 210 -4.77 -7.50 16.09
N GLY A 211 -5.65 -6.55 16.42
CA GLY A 211 -5.40 -5.55 17.45
C GLY A 211 -6.66 -5.12 18.20
N ASN A 212 -6.56 -4.04 18.96
CA ASN A 212 -7.66 -3.51 19.76
C ASN A 212 -8.73 -2.90 18.84
N GLY A 213 -9.95 -3.48 18.84
CA GLY A 213 -11.04 -3.05 17.97
C GLY A 213 -10.81 -3.31 16.46
N VAL A 214 -9.75 -4.04 16.10
CA VAL A 214 -9.41 -4.38 14.70
C VAL A 214 -9.19 -5.88 14.57
N ARG A 215 -9.98 -6.53 13.73
CA ARG A 215 -9.80 -7.94 13.39
C ARG A 215 -9.26 -8.14 11.98
N LEU A 216 -8.52 -9.23 11.79
CA LEU A 216 -8.05 -9.66 10.50
C LEU A 216 -8.88 -10.85 10.00
N MET A 217 -9.34 -10.79 8.76
CA MET A 217 -9.92 -11.93 8.04
C MET A 217 -8.93 -12.42 7.01
N LEU A 218 -8.60 -13.71 7.03
CA LEU A 218 -7.77 -14.36 6.02
C LEU A 218 -8.65 -15.19 5.10
N LEU A 219 -8.73 -14.83 3.84
CA LEU A 219 -9.52 -15.47 2.80
C LEU A 219 -8.59 -16.31 1.92
N THR A 220 -8.60 -17.63 2.10
CA THR A 220 -7.76 -18.58 1.34
C THR A 220 -8.57 -19.43 0.39
N GLU A 221 -9.90 -19.48 0.59
CA GLU A 221 -10.82 -20.23 -0.25
C GLU A 221 -11.01 -19.55 -1.60
N ARG A 222 -10.93 -20.31 -2.67
CA ARG A 222 -11.01 -19.82 -4.04
C ARG A 222 -12.24 -18.96 -4.31
N ALA A 223 -13.40 -19.38 -3.81
CA ALA A 223 -14.66 -18.64 -4.00
C ALA A 223 -14.61 -17.25 -3.34
N ALA A 224 -14.01 -17.14 -2.15
CA ALA A 224 -13.84 -15.86 -1.46
C ALA A 224 -12.84 -14.94 -2.20
N ILE A 225 -11.75 -15.50 -2.73
CA ILE A 225 -10.77 -14.77 -3.53
C ILE A 225 -11.40 -14.22 -4.83
N GLU A 226 -12.18 -15.04 -5.56
CA GLU A 226 -12.89 -14.57 -6.77
C GLU A 226 -13.94 -13.49 -6.41
N LYS A 227 -14.62 -13.61 -5.27
CA LYS A 227 -15.55 -12.58 -4.79
C LYS A 227 -14.82 -11.25 -4.54
N VAL A 228 -13.62 -11.25 -3.91
CA VAL A 228 -12.81 -10.03 -3.76
C VAL A 228 -12.42 -9.48 -5.12
N LEU A 229 -12.01 -10.34 -6.06
CA LEU A 229 -11.64 -9.93 -7.42
C LEU A 229 -12.77 -9.17 -8.13
N GLU A 230 -14.02 -9.61 -8.02
CA GLU A 230 -15.18 -8.92 -8.60
C GLU A 230 -15.26 -7.46 -8.12
N TYR A 231 -15.13 -7.24 -6.81
CA TYR A 231 -15.15 -5.91 -6.22
C TYR A 231 -13.94 -5.06 -6.60
N VAL A 232 -12.75 -5.65 -6.67
CA VAL A 232 -11.53 -4.95 -7.11
C VAL A 232 -11.67 -4.48 -8.56
N VAL A 233 -12.19 -5.32 -9.45
CA VAL A 233 -12.40 -4.98 -10.87
C VAL A 233 -13.45 -3.89 -11.03
N ALA A 234 -14.58 -4.00 -10.33
CA ALA A 234 -15.64 -2.98 -10.37
C ALA A 234 -15.13 -1.63 -9.85
N ALA A 235 -14.43 -1.64 -8.71
CA ALA A 235 -13.89 -0.42 -8.11
C ALA A 235 -12.76 0.22 -8.94
N ASN A 236 -11.85 -0.60 -9.49
CA ASN A 236 -10.81 -0.10 -10.39
C ASN A 236 -11.42 0.52 -11.66
N THR A 237 -12.48 -0.08 -12.20
CA THR A 237 -13.18 0.48 -13.37
C THR A 237 -13.80 1.84 -13.04
N ALA A 238 -14.41 2.01 -11.87
CA ALA A 238 -14.96 3.27 -11.40
C ALA A 238 -13.85 4.32 -11.19
N GLN A 239 -12.74 3.96 -10.53
CA GLN A 239 -11.60 4.86 -10.33
C GLN A 239 -10.99 5.33 -11.66
N MET A 240 -10.83 4.42 -12.61
CA MET A 240 -10.26 4.75 -13.93
C MET A 240 -11.18 5.59 -14.80
N ALA A 241 -12.49 5.59 -14.55
CA ALA A 241 -13.45 6.47 -15.20
C ALA A 241 -13.50 7.88 -14.57
N ASP A 242 -12.99 8.03 -13.35
CA ASP A 242 -12.91 9.34 -12.66
C ASP A 242 -11.64 10.10 -13.10
N THR A 243 -11.84 11.19 -13.83
CA THR A 243 -10.75 12.04 -14.31
C THR A 243 -9.98 12.72 -13.18
N ALA A 244 -10.62 13.03 -12.04
CA ALA A 244 -9.99 13.62 -10.89
C ALA A 244 -9.05 12.59 -10.20
N PHE A 245 -9.51 11.35 -10.06
CA PHE A 245 -8.67 10.25 -9.56
C PHE A 245 -7.43 10.04 -10.44
N VAL A 246 -7.61 9.96 -11.75
CA VAL A 246 -6.47 9.77 -12.68
C VAL A 246 -5.49 10.94 -12.62
N ALA A 247 -5.99 12.17 -12.47
CA ALA A 247 -5.15 13.37 -12.32
C ALA A 247 -4.35 13.33 -11.01
N GLU A 248 -4.99 13.01 -9.87
CA GLU A 248 -4.31 12.85 -8.58
C GLU A 248 -3.26 11.75 -8.62
N LEU A 249 -3.60 10.57 -9.15
CA LEU A 249 -2.67 9.45 -9.29
C LEU A 249 -1.41 9.85 -10.07
N LYS A 250 -1.56 10.60 -11.16
CA LYS A 250 -0.43 11.11 -11.96
C LYS A 250 0.53 11.97 -11.15
N THR A 251 0.05 12.76 -10.20
CA THR A 251 0.92 13.62 -9.37
C THR A 251 1.87 12.80 -8.49
N TRP A 252 1.47 11.56 -8.17
CA TRP A 252 2.24 10.68 -7.29
C TRP A 252 3.04 9.60 -8.04
N ILE A 253 2.93 9.46 -9.35
CA ILE A 253 3.78 8.54 -10.11
C ILE A 253 5.15 9.19 -10.38
N ARG A 254 6.22 8.41 -10.17
CA ARG A 254 7.58 8.74 -10.56
C ARG A 254 7.99 7.83 -11.71
N PHE A 255 8.05 8.39 -12.91
CA PHE A 255 8.28 7.62 -14.13
C PHE A 255 9.75 7.23 -14.30
N SER A 256 10.67 7.92 -13.64
CA SER A 256 12.10 7.62 -13.69
C SER A 256 12.74 7.51 -12.32
N ALA A 257 13.86 6.79 -12.26
CA ALA A 257 14.71 6.67 -11.10
C ALA A 257 15.19 8.04 -10.58
N ALA A 258 15.68 8.88 -11.46
CA ALA A 258 16.15 10.22 -11.12
C ALA A 258 15.05 11.12 -10.54
N GLU A 259 13.81 10.97 -10.99
CA GLU A 259 12.67 11.67 -10.41
C GLU A 259 12.38 11.18 -8.98
N ALA A 260 12.32 9.85 -8.79
CA ALA A 260 12.10 9.24 -7.48
C ALA A 260 13.20 9.59 -6.47
N GLU A 261 14.45 9.61 -6.89
CA GLU A 261 15.59 9.99 -6.05
C GLU A 261 15.49 11.47 -5.63
N ARG A 262 15.20 12.37 -6.57
CA ARG A 262 15.07 13.80 -6.32
C ARG A 262 13.93 14.13 -5.36
N THR A 263 12.78 13.44 -5.47
CA THR A 263 11.61 13.73 -4.64
C THR A 263 11.59 12.92 -3.34
N GLY A 264 12.22 11.76 -3.32
CA GLY A 264 12.19 10.81 -2.19
C GLY A 264 10.82 10.19 -1.92
N ASP A 265 9.84 10.35 -2.82
CA ASP A 265 8.43 9.97 -2.60
C ASP A 265 7.77 9.42 -3.87
N GLY A 266 6.48 9.14 -3.76
CA GLY A 266 5.66 8.70 -4.88
C GLY A 266 5.85 7.23 -5.26
N LEU A 267 5.09 6.81 -6.26
CA LEU A 267 5.07 5.46 -6.81
C LEU A 267 6.08 5.37 -7.95
N LEU A 268 7.23 4.75 -7.70
CA LEU A 268 8.20 4.46 -8.77
C LEU A 268 7.63 3.44 -9.75
N SER A 269 7.67 3.73 -11.05
CA SER A 269 7.16 2.84 -12.10
C SER A 269 7.75 1.43 -12.00
N GLY A 270 9.05 1.28 -11.76
CA GLY A 270 9.69 -0.02 -11.55
C GLY A 270 9.11 -0.82 -10.39
N SER A 271 8.72 -0.17 -9.27
CA SER A 271 8.09 -0.83 -8.13
C SER A 271 6.61 -1.15 -8.35
N THR A 272 6.01 -0.64 -9.43
CA THR A 272 4.62 -0.95 -9.84
C THR A 272 4.56 -1.96 -11.01
N GLY A 273 5.73 -2.37 -11.52
CA GLY A 273 5.84 -3.33 -12.63
C GLY A 273 5.83 -2.69 -14.02
N TYR A 274 5.96 -1.37 -14.11
CA TYR A 274 6.10 -0.65 -15.37
C TYR A 274 7.55 -0.26 -15.63
N PRO A 275 8.00 -0.19 -16.90
CA PRO A 275 9.35 0.25 -17.23
C PRO A 275 9.56 1.71 -16.82
N GLY A 276 10.78 2.04 -16.40
CA GLY A 276 11.21 3.42 -16.20
C GLY A 276 11.36 4.16 -17.53
N MET A 277 10.95 5.43 -17.55
CA MET A 277 11.05 6.30 -18.74
C MET A 277 11.07 7.79 -18.35
N PRO A 278 11.46 8.71 -19.25
CA PRO A 278 11.36 10.12 -18.99
C PRO A 278 9.93 10.56 -18.64
N HIS A 279 9.76 11.49 -17.70
CA HIS A 279 8.45 11.92 -17.18
C HIS A 279 7.45 12.31 -18.28
N TRP A 280 7.90 13.11 -19.27
CA TRP A 280 7.03 13.58 -20.37
C TRP A 280 6.47 12.40 -21.19
N LEU A 281 7.29 11.38 -21.45
CA LEU A 281 6.89 10.19 -22.20
C LEU A 281 5.97 9.31 -21.35
N GLY A 282 6.31 9.08 -20.09
CA GLY A 282 5.48 8.30 -19.15
C GLY A 282 4.09 8.91 -18.96
N SER A 283 4.03 10.23 -18.78
CA SER A 283 2.76 10.96 -18.64
C SER A 283 1.89 10.89 -19.92
N LEU A 284 2.52 10.97 -21.09
CA LEU A 284 1.83 10.81 -22.39
C LEU A 284 1.30 9.38 -22.55
N LEU A 285 2.15 8.38 -22.35
CA LEU A 285 1.78 6.98 -22.53
C LEU A 285 0.72 6.55 -21.51
N MET A 286 0.79 7.02 -20.28
CA MET A 286 -0.27 6.79 -19.29
C MET A 286 -1.61 7.30 -19.78
N GLY A 287 -1.67 8.51 -20.35
CA GLY A 287 -2.90 9.08 -20.91
C GLY A 287 -3.50 8.29 -22.08
N LEU A 288 -2.64 7.60 -22.87
CA LEU A 288 -3.07 6.88 -24.07
C LEU A 288 -3.35 5.39 -23.81
N PHE A 289 -2.58 4.73 -22.91
CA PHE A 289 -2.55 3.29 -22.78
C PHE A 289 -2.99 2.77 -21.39
N TYR A 290 -3.11 3.64 -20.40
CA TYR A 290 -3.56 3.24 -19.06
C TYR A 290 -5.08 3.07 -19.06
N LYS A 291 -5.52 1.84 -19.37
CA LYS A 291 -6.94 1.49 -19.54
C LYS A 291 -7.41 0.57 -18.42
N ALA A 292 -8.64 0.79 -17.96
CA ALA A 292 -9.27 -0.04 -16.94
C ALA A 292 -9.22 -1.53 -17.28
N SER A 293 -9.47 -1.91 -18.54
CA SER A 293 -9.44 -3.31 -18.97
C SER A 293 -8.09 -3.99 -18.77
N SER A 294 -6.99 -3.32 -19.13
CA SER A 294 -5.63 -3.88 -18.97
C SER A 294 -5.25 -4.02 -17.49
N GLU A 295 -5.63 -3.03 -16.66
CA GLU A 295 -5.41 -3.09 -15.21
C GLU A 295 -6.26 -4.19 -14.57
N ASN A 296 -7.52 -4.34 -14.98
CA ASN A 296 -8.41 -5.39 -14.50
C ASN A 296 -7.86 -6.80 -14.82
N GLU A 297 -7.33 -7.01 -16.04
CA GLU A 297 -6.67 -8.26 -16.42
C GLU A 297 -5.45 -8.54 -15.54
N ARG A 298 -4.66 -7.50 -15.24
CA ARG A 298 -3.50 -7.58 -14.33
C ARG A 298 -3.92 -7.94 -12.91
N TYR A 299 -4.93 -7.25 -12.35
CA TYR A 299 -5.46 -7.57 -11.03
C TYR A 299 -6.01 -8.99 -10.98
N ALA A 300 -6.76 -9.43 -11.99
CA ALA A 300 -7.30 -10.79 -12.06
C ALA A 300 -6.18 -11.84 -12.00
N ARG A 301 -5.12 -11.67 -12.78
CA ARG A 301 -3.96 -12.56 -12.75
C ARG A 301 -3.28 -12.54 -11.38
N GLN A 302 -2.99 -11.36 -10.82
CA GLN A 302 -2.28 -11.20 -9.56
C GLN A 302 -3.07 -11.75 -8.37
N ILE A 303 -4.38 -11.53 -8.32
CA ILE A 303 -5.25 -12.02 -7.25
C ILE A 303 -5.35 -13.55 -7.33
N ARG A 304 -5.53 -14.11 -8.52
CA ARG A 304 -5.63 -15.55 -8.73
C ARG A 304 -4.32 -16.30 -8.43
N ASN A 305 -3.19 -15.64 -8.56
CA ASN A 305 -1.86 -16.17 -8.23
C ASN A 305 -1.44 -15.84 -6.78
N SER A 306 -2.34 -15.36 -5.93
CA SER A 306 -2.07 -15.13 -4.52
C SER A 306 -2.42 -16.36 -3.68
N SER A 307 -1.70 -16.54 -2.56
CA SER A 307 -1.99 -17.58 -1.56
C SER A 307 -3.26 -17.25 -0.77
N GLY A 308 -3.62 -15.98 -0.66
CA GLY A 308 -4.81 -15.50 0.02
C GLY A 308 -4.95 -13.98 0.01
N ILE A 309 -6.06 -13.53 0.57
CA ILE A 309 -6.39 -12.13 0.79
C ILE A 309 -6.59 -11.88 2.29
N ALA A 310 -5.99 -10.82 2.79
CA ALA A 310 -6.17 -10.31 4.14
C ALA A 310 -7.10 -9.09 4.10
N VAL A 311 -8.16 -9.09 4.90
CA VAL A 311 -9.07 -7.95 5.06
C VAL A 311 -9.02 -7.50 6.51
N PHE A 312 -8.60 -6.26 6.73
CA PHE A 312 -8.58 -5.62 8.05
C PHE A 312 -9.91 -4.93 8.27
N VAL A 313 -10.52 -5.16 9.42
CA VAL A 313 -11.88 -4.71 9.71
C VAL A 313 -11.94 -4.09 11.10
N SER A 314 -12.29 -2.82 11.17
CA SER A 314 -12.48 -2.07 12.42
C SER A 314 -13.92 -2.16 12.94
N GLU A 315 -14.06 -2.17 14.25
CA GLU A 315 -15.36 -2.14 14.95
C GLU A 315 -16.05 -0.78 14.80
N ALA A 316 -15.27 0.30 14.72
CA ALA A 316 -15.76 1.67 14.56
C ALA A 316 -15.03 2.40 13.42
N ASN A 317 -15.71 3.44 12.92
CA ASN A 317 -15.19 4.28 11.83
C ASN A 317 -14.71 5.62 12.39
N ASP A 318 -13.54 5.63 13.02
CA ASP A 318 -12.90 6.81 13.59
C ASP A 318 -11.37 6.74 13.47
N LYS A 319 -10.69 7.86 13.73
CA LYS A 319 -9.25 8.00 13.58
C LYS A 319 -8.45 7.01 14.45
N ALA A 320 -8.94 6.72 15.68
CA ALA A 320 -8.24 5.79 16.58
C ALA A 320 -8.20 4.37 15.99
N HIS A 321 -9.33 3.91 15.46
CA HIS A 321 -9.40 2.61 14.78
C HIS A 321 -8.63 2.60 13.46
N TRP A 322 -8.61 3.70 12.69
CA TRP A 322 -7.81 3.78 11.47
C TRP A 322 -6.30 3.67 11.75
N ILE A 323 -5.83 4.35 12.84
CA ILE A 323 -4.45 4.23 13.30
C ILE A 323 -4.16 2.78 13.72
N GLU A 324 -5.06 2.15 14.49
CA GLU A 324 -4.85 0.75 14.91
C GLU A 324 -4.91 -0.21 13.72
N ALA A 325 -5.77 0.01 12.73
CA ALA A 325 -5.77 -0.77 11.49
C ALA A 325 -4.41 -0.68 10.76
N GLY A 326 -3.80 0.50 10.75
CA GLY A 326 -2.44 0.71 10.22
C GLY A 326 -1.39 -0.05 11.00
N ARG A 327 -1.45 -0.04 12.34
CA ARG A 327 -0.56 -0.81 13.21
C ARG A 327 -0.73 -2.32 12.98
N CYS A 328 -1.97 -2.80 12.92
CA CYS A 328 -2.28 -4.21 12.61
C CYS A 328 -1.73 -4.63 11.25
N TYR A 329 -1.93 -3.79 10.23
CA TYR A 329 -1.40 -4.08 8.89
C TYR A 329 0.13 -4.11 8.88
N GLU A 330 0.81 -3.16 9.53
CA GLU A 330 2.27 -3.16 9.52
C GLU A 330 2.83 -4.39 10.25
N ARG A 331 2.28 -4.79 11.42
CA ARG A 331 2.64 -6.06 12.09
C ARG A 331 2.45 -7.26 11.16
N PHE A 332 1.32 -7.33 10.45
CA PHE A 332 1.06 -8.36 9.44
C PHE A 332 2.12 -8.34 8.33
N ALA A 333 2.44 -7.18 7.78
CA ALA A 333 3.39 -7.04 6.69
C ALA A 333 4.82 -7.38 7.10
N LEU A 334 5.23 -7.02 8.32
CA LEU A 334 6.50 -7.41 8.93
C LEU A 334 6.56 -8.92 9.18
N GLN A 335 5.49 -9.51 9.71
CA GLN A 335 5.41 -10.95 9.93
C GLN A 335 5.44 -11.72 8.61
N ALA A 336 4.71 -11.25 7.59
CA ALA A 336 4.76 -11.82 6.24
C ALA A 336 6.19 -11.79 5.68
N THR A 337 6.87 -10.64 5.81
CA THR A 337 8.25 -10.47 5.38
C THR A 337 9.21 -11.43 6.11
N ALA A 338 9.07 -11.57 7.43
CA ALA A 338 9.87 -12.51 8.23
C ALA A 338 9.66 -13.98 7.82
N LEU A 339 8.47 -14.30 7.28
CA LEU A 339 8.14 -15.64 6.74
C LEU A 339 8.53 -15.81 5.26
N GLY A 340 9.18 -14.81 4.62
CA GLY A 340 9.50 -14.83 3.21
C GLY A 340 8.28 -14.65 2.29
N LEU A 341 7.16 -14.17 2.82
CA LEU A 341 5.96 -13.85 2.08
C LEU A 341 5.99 -12.39 1.60
N ARG A 342 5.27 -12.14 0.52
CA ARG A 342 5.05 -10.81 -0.05
C ARG A 342 3.59 -10.40 0.14
N ASN A 343 3.35 -9.09 0.12
CA ASN A 343 2.01 -8.56 0.17
C ASN A 343 1.85 -7.31 -0.73
N ALA A 344 0.62 -7.03 -1.14
CA ALA A 344 0.28 -5.83 -1.90
C ALA A 344 -1.18 -5.43 -1.68
N HIS A 345 -1.44 -4.13 -1.59
CA HIS A 345 -2.78 -3.58 -1.41
C HIS A 345 -3.67 -3.78 -2.63
N LEU A 346 -4.96 -3.97 -2.36
CA LEU A 346 -6.09 -4.08 -3.28
C LEU A 346 -7.23 -3.19 -2.75
N ASN A 347 -6.94 -1.94 -2.41
CA ASN A 347 -7.84 -1.09 -1.62
C ASN A 347 -8.97 -0.44 -2.45
N GLN A 348 -9.02 -0.64 -3.75
CA GLN A 348 -10.06 -0.06 -4.61
C GLN A 348 -11.48 -0.24 -4.06
N PRO A 349 -11.92 -1.44 -3.57
CA PRO A 349 -13.26 -1.60 -3.01
C PRO A 349 -13.52 -0.76 -1.75
N ILE A 350 -12.45 -0.39 -1.04
CA ILE A 350 -12.53 0.41 0.18
C ILE A 350 -12.52 1.90 -0.14
N GLU A 351 -11.73 2.29 -1.14
CA GLU A 351 -11.55 3.68 -1.58
C GLU A 351 -12.78 4.22 -2.30
N VAL A 352 -13.47 3.38 -3.09
CA VAL A 352 -14.69 3.79 -3.80
C VAL A 352 -15.89 3.74 -2.85
N GLY A 353 -16.32 4.92 -2.38
CA GLY A 353 -17.38 5.07 -1.38
C GLY A 353 -18.70 4.39 -1.73
N ALA A 354 -19.08 4.34 -3.02
CA ALA A 354 -20.27 3.64 -3.49
C ALA A 354 -20.15 2.10 -3.45
N ILE A 355 -18.94 1.55 -3.53
CA ILE A 355 -18.69 0.10 -3.56
C ILE A 355 -18.42 -0.46 -2.15
N ARG A 356 -17.78 0.30 -1.28
CA ARG A 356 -17.41 -0.14 0.07
C ARG A 356 -18.56 -0.76 0.89
N PRO A 357 -19.79 -0.20 0.95
CA PRO A 357 -20.90 -0.84 1.67
C PRO A 357 -21.31 -2.19 1.09
N HIS A 358 -21.23 -2.34 -0.24
CA HIS A 358 -21.55 -3.61 -0.89
C HIS A 358 -20.48 -4.67 -0.62
N PHE A 359 -19.20 -4.27 -0.60
CA PHE A 359 -18.11 -5.15 -0.18
C PHE A 359 -18.31 -5.59 1.27
N ALA A 360 -18.62 -4.66 2.19
CA ALA A 360 -18.89 -4.98 3.59
C ALA A 360 -20.05 -5.98 3.74
N SER A 361 -21.15 -5.76 3.01
CA SER A 361 -22.30 -6.67 3.00
C SER A 361 -21.96 -8.06 2.44
N ALA A 362 -21.15 -8.13 1.39
CA ALA A 362 -20.77 -9.38 0.74
C ALA A 362 -19.90 -10.29 1.62
N PHE A 363 -19.24 -9.72 2.62
CA PHE A 363 -18.41 -10.43 3.61
C PHE A 363 -19.02 -10.43 5.02
N ASP A 364 -20.31 -10.15 5.14
CA ASP A 364 -21.10 -10.19 6.40
C ASP A 364 -20.46 -9.33 7.52
N LEU A 365 -19.94 -8.15 7.17
CA LEU A 365 -19.27 -7.27 8.14
C LEU A 365 -20.25 -6.46 9.01
N GLY A 366 -21.55 -6.43 8.67
CA GLY A 366 -22.54 -5.64 9.38
C GLY A 366 -22.20 -4.14 9.34
N ASN A 367 -22.10 -3.52 10.51
CA ASN A 367 -21.74 -2.10 10.66
C ASN A 367 -20.23 -1.85 10.77
N GLN A 368 -19.41 -2.91 10.73
CA GLN A 368 -17.96 -2.80 10.82
C GLN A 368 -17.39 -2.20 9.52
N ARG A 369 -16.28 -1.49 9.65
CA ARG A 369 -15.60 -0.88 8.51
C ARG A 369 -14.50 -1.80 7.98
N PRO A 370 -14.52 -2.20 6.69
CA PRO A 370 -13.34 -2.74 6.04
C PRO A 370 -12.35 -1.58 5.78
N ASP A 371 -11.15 -1.69 6.34
CA ASP A 371 -10.13 -0.64 6.26
C ASP A 371 -9.09 -0.90 5.17
N LEU A 372 -8.64 -2.15 5.04
CA LEU A 372 -7.62 -2.54 4.08
C LEU A 372 -7.92 -3.90 3.47
N VAL A 373 -7.64 -4.03 2.19
CA VAL A 373 -7.63 -5.31 1.45
C VAL A 373 -6.24 -5.53 0.89
N VAL A 374 -5.63 -6.66 1.23
CA VAL A 374 -4.23 -6.95 0.93
C VAL A 374 -4.09 -8.39 0.42
N ARG A 375 -3.52 -8.59 -0.75
CA ARG A 375 -3.15 -9.92 -1.21
C ARG A 375 -1.79 -10.34 -0.65
N PHE A 376 -1.60 -11.62 -0.39
CA PHE A 376 -0.33 -12.17 0.10
C PHE A 376 0.02 -13.50 -0.57
N GLY A 377 1.32 -13.83 -0.57
CA GLY A 377 1.85 -15.06 -1.14
C GLY A 377 3.36 -15.00 -1.34
N ARG A 378 3.96 -16.03 -1.93
CA ARG A 378 5.38 -16.07 -2.27
C ARG A 378 5.62 -15.54 -3.67
N GLY A 379 6.63 -14.72 -3.83
CA GLY A 379 7.00 -14.14 -5.13
C GLY A 379 8.34 -13.40 -5.09
N PRO A 380 8.85 -12.97 -6.24
CA PRO A 380 10.10 -12.23 -6.32
C PRO A 380 9.95 -10.84 -5.69
N ALA A 381 11.05 -10.33 -5.13
CA ALA A 381 11.14 -8.95 -4.69
C ALA A 381 11.06 -7.99 -5.89
N MET A 382 10.68 -6.76 -5.61
CA MET A 382 10.65 -5.65 -6.58
C MET A 382 11.63 -4.55 -6.16
N PRO A 383 11.91 -3.57 -7.01
CA PRO A 383 12.72 -2.41 -6.63
C PRO A 383 12.18 -1.74 -5.36
N LEU A 384 13.09 -1.31 -4.49
CA LEU A 384 12.77 -0.60 -3.26
C LEU A 384 12.22 0.79 -3.57
N SER A 385 11.17 1.21 -2.87
CA SER A 385 10.68 2.59 -2.95
C SER A 385 11.57 3.54 -2.16
N MET A 386 11.68 4.76 -2.65
CA MET A 386 12.41 5.84 -2.00
C MET A 386 11.70 6.32 -0.73
N ARG A 387 12.43 7.02 0.11
CA ARG A 387 11.92 7.73 1.29
C ARG A 387 12.51 9.13 1.33
N ARG A 388 11.73 10.05 1.87
CA ARG A 388 12.20 11.42 2.18
C ARG A 388 13.29 11.35 3.24
N PRO A 389 14.33 12.19 3.16
CA PRO A 389 15.33 12.25 4.21
C PRO A 389 14.69 12.66 5.54
N VAL A 390 15.25 12.18 6.66
CA VAL A 390 14.71 12.42 8.02
C VAL A 390 14.51 13.92 8.29
N GLN A 391 15.42 14.75 7.82
CA GLN A 391 15.34 16.21 7.99
C GLN A 391 14.10 16.83 7.33
N ALA A 392 13.61 16.23 6.25
CA ALA A 392 12.43 16.73 5.53
C ALA A 392 11.10 16.35 6.19
N VAL A 393 11.12 15.50 7.22
CA VAL A 393 9.93 15.08 7.99
C VAL A 393 9.98 15.55 9.44
N LEU A 394 11.09 16.14 9.91
CA LEU A 394 11.22 16.77 11.22
C LEU A 394 10.71 18.21 11.20
N VAL A 395 9.92 18.60 12.24
CA VAL A 395 9.35 19.92 12.44
C VAL A 395 9.65 20.44 13.84
#